data_11855c160855607b883ced6af13eac05
#
_entry.id   11855c160855607b883ced6af13eac05
#
_cell.length_a   1.000
_cell.length_b   1.000
_cell.length_c   1.000
_cell.angle_alpha   90.00
_cell.angle_beta   90.00
_cell.angle_gamma   90.00
#
_symmetry.space_group_name_H-M   'P 1'
#
loop_
_entity.id
_entity.type
_entity.pdbx_description
1 polymer ?
#
loop_
_entity_poly.entity_id
_entity_poly.type
_entity_poly.pdbx_seq_one_letter_code
_entity_poly.pdbx_strand_id
1 'polypeptide(L)'
;GKNLLVAIMPWEGHNYEDAIILSQRLVEEDVLTSIHIEEHEIDARDTKLGAEEITRDIPNVSDEVLADLDERGIVRIGAEVRDGDILVGKVTPKGETELTPEERLLRAIFGEKAREVRDTSLKVPHGESGKVIGIRVFSREDDDDLPPGVNELVRVYVAQKRKIQDGDKLAGRHGNKGVIGKILPTEDMPFLPDGTPVDIILNTHGVPRRMNIGQILETHLGWIGKAGWNVDVAGDGTRPDWAQALPEEMLGAPADSNIATPVFDGAREEELTGLLSSTLPNRDGERMVNDDGKATLFDGRSGEPFPYPVAVGYMYILKLHHLVDDKIHARSTGPYSMITQQPLGGKAQFGGQRFGEMECWAMQAYGAAYTLQELLTIKSDDVVGRVKVYEAIVKGENIPEPGIPESFKVLLKELQS
;
A
#
# COMPACT_ATOMS: atom_id res chain seq x y z
N GLY A 1 -12.95 8.36 0.16
CA GLY A 1 -12.45 9.72 0.06
C GLY A 1 -13.02 10.67 1.09
N LYS A 2 -12.37 11.79 1.27
CA LYS A 2 -12.76 12.86 2.20
C LYS A 2 -12.43 14.23 1.64
N ASN A 3 -13.22 15.24 2.00
CA ASN A 3 -12.88 16.63 1.75
C ASN A 3 -11.80 17.06 2.76
N LEU A 4 -10.65 17.48 2.25
CA LEU A 4 -9.49 17.90 3.04
C LEU A 4 -9.15 19.35 2.76
N LEU A 5 -8.63 20.05 3.77
CA LEU A 5 -8.11 21.40 3.62
C LEU A 5 -6.75 21.34 2.91
N VAL A 6 -6.70 21.87 1.69
CA VAL A 6 -5.55 21.83 0.80
C VAL A 6 -4.86 23.19 0.74
N ALA A 7 -3.55 23.19 0.83
CA ALA A 7 -2.71 24.32 0.43
C ALA A 7 -1.89 23.93 -0.80
N ILE A 8 -1.88 24.80 -1.82
CA ILE A 8 -1.13 24.58 -3.04
C ILE A 8 0.14 25.45 -3.00
N MET A 9 1.23 24.86 -2.55
CA MET A 9 2.51 25.53 -2.35
C MET A 9 3.68 24.54 -2.39
N PRO A 10 4.88 24.98 -2.78
CA PRO A 10 6.08 24.16 -2.61
C PRO A 10 6.45 24.08 -1.12
N TRP A 11 6.97 22.93 -0.67
CA TRP A 11 7.38 22.70 0.71
C TRP A 11 8.74 22.01 0.79
N GLU A 12 9.81 22.76 0.91
CA GLU A 12 11.19 22.28 1.13
C GLU A 12 11.65 21.11 0.21
N GLY A 13 11.03 20.98 -0.96
CA GLY A 13 11.29 19.88 -1.88
C GLY A 13 10.62 18.54 -1.53
N HIS A 14 9.95 18.42 -0.37
CA HIS A 14 9.29 17.18 0.03
C HIS A 14 8.04 16.86 -0.80
N ASN A 15 7.50 17.82 -1.52
CA ASN A 15 6.39 17.63 -2.48
C ASN A 15 6.84 17.77 -3.94
N TYR A 16 8.13 17.53 -4.22
CA TYR A 16 8.66 17.53 -5.58
C TYR A 16 8.01 16.42 -6.44
N GLU A 17 7.72 16.71 -7.70
CA GLU A 17 7.15 15.75 -8.68
C GLU A 17 5.93 14.97 -8.17
N ASP A 18 4.85 15.64 -7.77
CA ASP A 18 3.61 15.02 -7.29
C ASP A 18 3.71 14.28 -5.95
N ALA A 19 4.80 14.41 -5.23
CA ALA A 19 4.83 13.99 -3.84
C ALA A 19 3.87 14.87 -3.02
N ILE A 20 3.21 14.26 -2.08
CA ILE A 20 2.17 14.87 -1.25
C ILE A 20 2.66 14.90 0.19
N ILE A 21 2.41 16.00 0.88
CA ILE A 21 2.64 16.10 2.32
C ILE A 21 1.30 16.07 3.03
N LEU A 22 1.20 15.25 4.06
CA LEU A 22 0.00 15.12 4.88
C LEU A 22 0.25 15.56 6.32
N SER A 23 -0.81 16.02 6.96
CA SER A 23 -0.85 16.22 8.41
C SER A 23 -1.05 14.89 9.14
N GLN A 24 -0.34 14.71 10.24
CA GLN A 24 -0.48 13.56 11.14
C GLN A 24 -1.91 13.43 11.70
N ARG A 25 -2.66 14.52 11.81
CA ARG A 25 -4.08 14.51 12.18
C ARG A 25 -4.89 13.49 11.39
N LEU A 26 -4.64 13.36 10.08
CA LEU A 26 -5.35 12.41 9.21
C LEU A 26 -5.11 10.94 9.60
N VAL A 27 -3.94 10.65 10.15
CA VAL A 27 -3.59 9.30 10.65
C VAL A 27 -4.22 9.06 12.02
N GLU A 28 -4.17 10.04 12.91
CA GLU A 28 -4.68 9.95 14.28
C GLU A 28 -6.20 9.82 14.32
N GLU A 29 -6.89 10.63 13.52
CA GLU A 29 -8.35 10.64 13.42
C GLU A 29 -8.93 9.58 12.46
N ASP A 30 -8.10 8.68 11.94
CA ASP A 30 -8.52 7.63 11.00
C ASP A 30 -9.25 8.17 9.74
N VAL A 31 -8.90 9.37 9.25
CA VAL A 31 -9.65 10.06 8.18
C VAL A 31 -9.62 9.29 6.86
N LEU A 32 -8.48 8.72 6.48
CA LEU A 32 -8.29 7.92 5.26
C LEU A 32 -7.94 6.46 5.57
N THR A 33 -8.38 5.95 6.70
CA THR A 33 -8.20 4.56 7.10
C THR A 33 -9.16 3.66 6.34
N SER A 34 -8.66 2.54 5.86
CA SER A 34 -9.44 1.54 5.11
C SER A 34 -9.35 0.17 5.79
N ILE A 35 -10.42 -0.62 5.65
CA ILE A 35 -10.48 -1.99 6.13
C ILE A 35 -10.35 -2.91 4.93
N HIS A 36 -9.38 -3.83 5.00
CA HIS A 36 -9.13 -4.85 3.98
C HIS A 36 -9.42 -6.22 4.57
N ILE A 37 -10.16 -7.03 3.84
CA ILE A 37 -10.48 -8.39 4.23
C ILE A 37 -9.83 -9.32 3.22
N GLU A 38 -8.84 -10.11 3.69
CA GLU A 38 -8.14 -11.10 2.88
C GLU A 38 -8.75 -12.48 3.14
N GLU A 39 -8.94 -13.24 2.07
CA GLU A 39 -9.43 -14.61 2.12
C GLU A 39 -8.25 -15.57 1.92
N HIS A 40 -8.01 -16.41 2.92
CA HIS A 40 -7.02 -17.47 2.85
C HIS A 40 -7.74 -18.82 2.79
N GLU A 41 -7.42 -19.61 1.77
CA GLU A 41 -8.07 -20.89 1.52
C GLU A 41 -7.05 -22.02 1.53
N ILE A 42 -7.42 -23.13 2.14
CA ILE A 42 -6.66 -24.38 2.10
C ILE A 42 -7.60 -25.55 1.92
N ASP A 43 -7.18 -26.50 1.09
CA ASP A 43 -7.89 -27.75 0.86
C ASP A 43 -7.07 -28.96 1.36
N ALA A 44 -7.76 -29.98 1.84
CA ALA A 44 -7.21 -31.28 2.15
C ALA A 44 -7.63 -32.26 1.06
N ARG A 45 -6.65 -32.82 0.36
CA ARG A 45 -6.84 -33.69 -0.81
C ARG A 45 -6.41 -35.13 -0.52
N ASP A 46 -6.97 -36.05 -1.28
CA ASP A 46 -6.44 -37.42 -1.34
C ASP A 46 -5.16 -37.43 -2.18
N THR A 47 -4.09 -37.94 -1.60
CA THR A 47 -2.83 -38.19 -2.31
C THR A 47 -2.57 -39.66 -2.50
N LYS A 48 -1.66 -40.03 -3.40
CA LYS A 48 -1.28 -41.41 -3.64
C LYS A 48 -0.66 -42.13 -2.41
N LEU A 49 -0.20 -41.35 -1.42
CA LEU A 49 0.45 -41.84 -0.19
C LEU A 49 -0.50 -41.84 1.00
N GLY A 50 -1.73 -41.35 0.84
CA GLY A 50 -2.75 -41.21 1.87
C GLY A 50 -3.48 -39.87 1.77
N ALA A 51 -4.55 -39.68 2.54
CA ALA A 51 -5.28 -38.45 2.60
C ALA A 51 -4.50 -37.40 3.40
N GLU A 52 -4.55 -36.15 2.95
CA GLU A 52 -4.12 -35.01 3.77
C GLU A 52 -5.13 -34.78 4.91
N GLU A 53 -4.65 -34.36 6.05
CA GLU A 53 -5.47 -34.18 7.24
C GLU A 53 -5.28 -32.77 7.81
N ILE A 54 -6.42 -32.13 8.19
CA ILE A 54 -6.42 -30.88 8.93
C ILE A 54 -6.38 -31.25 10.41
N THR A 55 -5.29 -30.89 11.10
CA THR A 55 -5.04 -31.27 12.48
C THR A 55 -4.21 -30.24 13.23
N ARG A 56 -4.35 -30.23 14.56
CA ARG A 56 -3.50 -29.45 15.45
C ARG A 56 -2.14 -30.12 15.69
N ASP A 57 -2.00 -31.42 15.48
CA ASP A 57 -0.77 -32.18 15.70
C ASP A 57 0.22 -31.98 14.55
N ILE A 58 0.90 -30.83 14.55
CA ILE A 58 1.85 -30.43 13.52
C ILE A 58 3.26 -30.75 14.01
N PRO A 59 4.11 -31.44 13.22
CA PRO A 59 5.48 -31.75 13.60
C PRO A 59 6.35 -30.49 13.71
N ASN A 60 7.27 -30.48 14.70
CA ASN A 60 8.29 -29.42 14.89
C ASN A 60 7.74 -28.01 15.14
N VAL A 61 6.58 -27.88 15.77
CA VAL A 61 5.95 -26.62 16.14
C VAL A 61 5.77 -26.59 17.65
N SER A 62 6.09 -25.46 18.28
CA SER A 62 5.90 -25.27 19.73
C SER A 62 4.44 -25.03 20.11
N ASP A 63 4.05 -25.39 21.32
CA ASP A 63 2.69 -25.18 21.83
C ASP A 63 2.27 -23.72 21.86
N GLU A 64 3.21 -22.79 21.96
CA GLU A 64 2.97 -21.35 21.90
C GLU A 64 2.41 -20.89 20.55
N VAL A 65 2.95 -21.44 19.45
CA VAL A 65 2.47 -21.15 18.09
C VAL A 65 1.09 -21.76 17.84
N LEU A 66 0.75 -22.83 18.56
CA LEU A 66 -0.53 -23.53 18.46
C LEU A 66 -1.60 -22.96 19.40
N ALA A 67 -1.28 -21.95 20.21
CA ALA A 67 -2.18 -21.43 21.25
C ALA A 67 -3.50 -20.89 20.71
N ASP A 68 -3.50 -20.29 19.52
CA ASP A 68 -4.68 -19.72 18.86
C ASP A 68 -5.43 -20.70 17.96
N LEU A 69 -4.99 -21.96 17.88
CA LEU A 69 -5.66 -23.01 17.13
C LEU A 69 -6.65 -23.77 18.02
N ASP A 70 -7.80 -24.13 17.46
CA ASP A 70 -8.76 -24.99 18.10
C ASP A 70 -8.33 -26.47 18.09
N GLU A 71 -9.16 -27.37 18.60
CA GLU A 71 -8.88 -28.82 18.62
C GLU A 71 -8.77 -29.44 17.22
N ARG A 72 -9.41 -28.82 16.22
CA ARG A 72 -9.36 -29.23 14.81
C ARG A 72 -8.11 -28.68 14.09
N GLY A 73 -7.36 -27.81 14.73
CA GLY A 73 -6.19 -27.16 14.11
C GLY A 73 -6.52 -25.92 13.30
N ILE A 74 -7.70 -25.32 13.48
CA ILE A 74 -8.14 -24.10 12.81
C ILE A 74 -8.01 -22.93 13.78
N VAL A 75 -7.55 -21.77 13.32
CA VAL A 75 -7.41 -20.56 14.14
C VAL A 75 -8.77 -20.11 14.68
N ARG A 76 -8.83 -19.61 15.91
CA ARG A 76 -10.08 -19.11 16.51
C ARG A 76 -10.47 -17.75 15.92
N ILE A 77 -11.78 -17.48 15.85
CA ILE A 77 -12.32 -16.16 15.47
C ILE A 77 -11.90 -15.15 16.55
N GLY A 78 -11.42 -13.98 16.11
CA GLY A 78 -10.95 -12.91 16.98
C GLY A 78 -9.47 -12.98 17.31
N ALA A 79 -8.73 -14.00 16.88
CA ALA A 79 -7.29 -14.08 17.04
C ALA A 79 -6.58 -12.98 16.22
N GLU A 80 -5.56 -12.39 16.80
CA GLU A 80 -4.63 -11.51 16.08
C GLU A 80 -3.52 -12.36 15.50
N VAL A 81 -3.39 -12.32 14.18
CA VAL A 81 -2.40 -13.10 13.44
C VAL A 81 -1.38 -12.20 12.78
N ARG A 82 -0.15 -12.66 12.73
CA ARG A 82 0.99 -11.99 12.12
C ARG A 82 1.63 -12.88 11.08
N ASP A 83 2.57 -12.30 10.34
CA ASP A 83 3.40 -13.00 9.38
C ASP A 83 3.98 -14.30 9.96
N GLY A 84 3.76 -15.41 9.26
CA GLY A 84 4.23 -16.75 9.62
C GLY A 84 3.36 -17.51 10.63
N ASP A 85 2.34 -16.89 11.23
CA ASP A 85 1.41 -17.59 12.12
C ASP A 85 0.57 -18.61 11.34
N ILE A 86 0.23 -19.74 11.99
CA ILE A 86 -0.56 -20.80 11.39
C ILE A 86 -2.04 -20.44 11.47
N LEU A 87 -2.71 -20.37 10.31
CA LEU A 87 -4.16 -20.21 10.21
C LEU A 87 -4.89 -21.55 10.28
N VAL A 88 -4.40 -22.53 9.56
CA VAL A 88 -4.96 -23.89 9.53
C VAL A 88 -3.82 -24.89 9.51
N GLY A 89 -3.78 -25.76 10.50
CA GLY A 89 -2.81 -26.84 10.57
C GLY A 89 -3.18 -27.96 9.61
N LYS A 90 -2.28 -28.31 8.70
CA LYS A 90 -2.43 -29.42 7.75
C LYS A 90 -1.16 -30.24 7.69
N VAL A 91 -1.31 -31.53 7.63
CA VAL A 91 -0.21 -32.48 7.44
C VAL A 91 -0.45 -33.33 6.19
N THR A 92 0.62 -33.56 5.45
CA THR A 92 0.60 -34.38 4.23
C THR A 92 1.46 -35.61 4.46
N PRO A 93 0.99 -36.84 4.13
CA PRO A 93 1.80 -38.06 4.21
C PRO A 93 3.06 -37.98 3.35
N LYS A 94 4.20 -38.40 3.88
CA LYS A 94 5.51 -38.33 3.23
C LYS A 94 5.94 -39.70 2.71
N GLY A 95 6.37 -39.76 1.44
CA GLY A 95 7.01 -40.95 0.87
C GLY A 95 8.47 -41.09 1.32
N GLU A 96 8.98 -42.30 1.43
CA GLU A 96 10.36 -42.61 1.87
C GLU A 96 11.46 -41.97 1.01
N THR A 97 11.13 -41.56 -0.22
CA THR A 97 12.09 -41.04 -1.22
C THR A 97 12.25 -39.55 -1.28
N GLU A 98 11.43 -38.77 -0.53
CA GLU A 98 11.37 -37.30 -0.65
C GLU A 98 12.12 -36.52 0.45
N LEU A 99 13.10 -37.16 1.10
CA LEU A 99 13.95 -36.46 2.06
C LEU A 99 14.95 -35.55 1.34
N THR A 100 14.92 -34.23 1.68
CA THR A 100 15.97 -33.33 1.22
C THR A 100 17.32 -33.71 1.83
N PRO A 101 18.45 -33.40 1.17
CA PRO A 101 19.77 -33.68 1.73
C PRO A 101 19.97 -33.15 3.16
N GLU A 102 19.38 -31.98 3.46
CA GLU A 102 19.43 -31.35 4.78
C GLU A 102 18.64 -32.15 5.82
N GLU A 103 17.46 -32.63 5.48
CA GLU A 103 16.65 -33.50 6.36
C GLU A 103 17.30 -34.85 6.63
N ARG A 104 18.01 -35.43 5.64
CA ARG A 104 18.81 -36.65 5.85
C ARG A 104 19.94 -36.40 6.84
N LEU A 105 20.59 -35.25 6.76
CA LEU A 105 21.66 -34.84 7.67
C LEU A 105 21.13 -34.64 9.09
N LEU A 106 20.02 -33.95 9.27
CA LEU A 106 19.36 -33.73 10.54
C LEU A 106 18.93 -35.07 11.18
N ARG A 107 18.39 -36.01 10.39
CA ARG A 107 18.09 -37.39 10.84
C ARG A 107 19.33 -38.12 11.36
N ALA A 108 20.45 -37.96 10.67
CA ALA A 108 21.70 -38.63 11.04
C ALA A 108 22.31 -38.04 12.34
N ILE A 109 22.14 -36.73 12.57
CA ILE A 109 22.75 -36.05 13.72
C ILE A 109 21.88 -36.13 14.98
N PHE A 110 20.56 -35.97 14.86
CA PHE A 110 19.65 -35.84 16.00
C PHE A 110 18.86 -37.12 16.31
N GLY A 111 18.98 -38.19 15.52
CA GLY A 111 18.34 -39.48 15.79
C GLY A 111 16.81 -39.43 15.85
N GLU A 112 16.18 -38.35 15.39
CA GLU A 112 14.74 -38.20 15.44
C GLU A 112 14.03 -39.24 14.56
N LYS A 113 13.08 -39.93 15.16
CA LYS A 113 12.05 -40.67 14.39
C LYS A 113 11.28 -39.61 13.60
N ALA A 114 11.66 -39.37 12.34
CA ALA A 114 10.89 -38.50 11.49
C ALA A 114 9.47 -39.05 11.41
N ARG A 115 8.49 -38.25 11.80
CA ARG A 115 7.08 -38.57 11.58
C ARG A 115 6.88 -38.79 10.08
N GLU A 116 6.01 -39.72 9.73
CA GLU A 116 5.67 -40.06 8.35
C GLU A 116 4.91 -38.95 7.62
N VAL A 117 4.79 -37.77 8.23
CA VAL A 117 4.01 -36.64 7.72
C VAL A 117 4.87 -35.37 7.62
N ARG A 118 4.54 -34.53 6.65
CA ARG A 118 5.15 -33.22 6.39
C ARG A 118 4.16 -32.12 6.75
N ASP A 119 4.64 -31.05 7.37
CA ASP A 119 3.86 -29.83 7.61
C ASP A 119 3.57 -29.08 6.29
N THR A 120 2.29 -28.98 5.94
CA THR A 120 1.78 -28.22 4.80
C THR A 120 0.71 -27.21 5.24
N SER A 121 0.79 -26.74 6.48
CA SER A 121 -0.16 -25.83 7.10
C SER A 121 -0.26 -24.51 6.32
N LEU A 122 -1.46 -23.94 6.34
CA LEU A 122 -1.68 -22.58 5.83
C LEU A 122 -1.15 -21.57 6.85
N LYS A 123 -0.19 -20.77 6.42
CA LYS A 123 0.41 -19.71 7.21
C LYS A 123 0.05 -18.35 6.64
N VAL A 124 0.01 -17.33 7.50
CA VAL A 124 -0.15 -15.95 7.06
C VAL A 124 1.01 -15.58 6.14
N PRO A 125 0.74 -15.07 4.92
CA PRO A 125 1.79 -14.66 4.00
C PRO A 125 2.70 -13.58 4.58
N HIS A 126 3.92 -13.52 4.07
CA HIS A 126 4.91 -12.53 4.53
C HIS A 126 4.44 -11.10 4.30
N GLY A 127 4.49 -10.28 5.36
CA GLY A 127 4.06 -8.87 5.34
C GLY A 127 2.56 -8.66 5.53
N GLU A 128 1.79 -9.72 5.80
CA GLU A 128 0.39 -9.63 6.15
C GLU A 128 0.17 -9.81 7.65
N SER A 129 -0.82 -9.14 8.19
CA SER A 129 -1.24 -9.26 9.58
C SER A 129 -2.70 -8.82 9.70
N GLY A 130 -3.37 -9.22 10.75
CA GLY A 130 -4.74 -8.80 10.95
C GLY A 130 -5.46 -9.58 12.04
N LYS A 131 -6.77 -9.45 12.05
CA LYS A 131 -7.65 -10.14 12.98
C LYS A 131 -8.58 -11.08 12.24
N VAL A 132 -8.68 -12.31 12.70
CA VAL A 132 -9.59 -13.29 12.12
C VAL A 132 -11.03 -12.89 12.44
N ILE A 133 -11.83 -12.64 11.41
CA ILE A 133 -13.22 -12.20 11.52
C ILE A 133 -14.23 -13.30 11.20
N GLY A 134 -13.82 -14.33 10.46
CA GLY A 134 -14.70 -15.41 10.07
C GLY A 134 -13.97 -16.63 9.56
N ILE A 135 -14.59 -17.78 9.69
CA ILE A 135 -14.08 -19.06 9.22
C ILE A 135 -15.24 -19.79 8.58
N ARG A 136 -14.99 -20.44 7.45
CA ARG A 136 -15.93 -21.36 6.81
C ARG A 136 -15.22 -22.69 6.54
N VAL A 137 -15.84 -23.74 6.97
CA VAL A 137 -15.38 -25.11 6.75
C VAL A 137 -16.40 -25.81 5.87
N PHE A 138 -15.93 -26.41 4.81
CA PHE A 138 -16.72 -27.24 3.90
C PHE A 138 -16.16 -28.65 3.95
N SER A 139 -17.03 -29.62 4.14
CA SER A 139 -16.65 -31.02 4.23
C SER A 139 -17.49 -31.88 3.28
N ARG A 140 -16.84 -32.86 2.67
CA ARG A 140 -17.55 -33.86 1.87
C ARG A 140 -18.49 -34.72 2.70
N GLU A 141 -18.22 -34.88 4.00
CA GLU A 141 -19.08 -35.58 4.93
C GLU A 141 -20.41 -34.86 5.18
N ASP A 142 -20.42 -33.53 5.02
CA ASP A 142 -21.60 -32.67 5.15
C ASP A 142 -22.35 -32.49 3.82
N ASP A 143 -22.03 -33.28 2.79
CA ASP A 143 -22.59 -33.20 1.43
C ASP A 143 -22.34 -31.85 0.71
N ASP A 144 -21.27 -31.11 1.07
CA ASP A 144 -20.88 -29.91 0.39
C ASP A 144 -20.32 -30.20 -1.01
N ASP A 145 -20.61 -29.31 -1.98
CA ASP A 145 -20.15 -29.43 -3.36
C ASP A 145 -18.68 -29.03 -3.46
N LEU A 146 -17.77 -29.99 -3.30
CA LEU A 146 -16.33 -29.82 -3.35
C LEU A 146 -15.73 -30.35 -4.65
N PRO A 147 -14.62 -29.75 -5.14
CA PRO A 147 -13.92 -30.26 -6.29
C PRO A 147 -13.51 -31.75 -6.16
N PRO A 148 -13.40 -32.50 -7.25
CA PRO A 148 -12.99 -33.89 -7.21
C PRO A 148 -11.65 -34.08 -6.48
N GLY A 149 -11.59 -35.02 -5.52
CA GLY A 149 -10.39 -35.33 -4.74
C GLY A 149 -10.16 -34.44 -3.52
N VAL A 150 -10.99 -33.44 -3.28
CA VAL A 150 -10.94 -32.62 -2.07
C VAL A 150 -11.89 -33.19 -1.03
N ASN A 151 -11.41 -33.41 0.19
CA ASN A 151 -12.20 -33.94 1.30
C ASN A 151 -12.70 -32.83 2.21
N GLU A 152 -11.88 -31.85 2.48
CA GLU A 152 -12.20 -30.72 3.33
C GLU A 152 -11.58 -29.43 2.75
N LEU A 153 -12.30 -28.31 2.87
CA LEU A 153 -11.84 -27.00 2.43
C LEU A 153 -12.14 -26.00 3.54
N VAL A 154 -11.12 -25.27 3.95
CA VAL A 154 -11.23 -24.25 4.99
C VAL A 154 -10.89 -22.88 4.42
N ARG A 155 -11.79 -21.91 4.65
CA ARG A 155 -11.58 -20.51 4.32
C ARG A 155 -11.50 -19.69 5.60
N VAL A 156 -10.46 -18.90 5.71
CA VAL A 156 -10.22 -18.00 6.84
C VAL A 156 -10.22 -16.57 6.32
N TYR A 157 -11.05 -15.73 6.93
CA TYR A 157 -11.14 -14.32 6.60
C TYR A 157 -10.36 -13.51 7.65
N VAL A 158 -9.35 -12.78 7.21
CA VAL A 158 -8.51 -11.93 8.05
C VAL A 158 -8.75 -10.47 7.68
N ALA A 159 -9.19 -9.67 8.64
CA ALA A 159 -9.39 -8.23 8.47
C ALA A 159 -8.19 -7.46 8.95
N GLN A 160 -7.74 -6.52 8.14
CA GLN A 160 -6.66 -5.60 8.45
C GLN A 160 -7.17 -4.16 8.37
N LYS A 161 -6.90 -3.36 9.41
CA LYS A 161 -7.12 -1.93 9.41
C LYS A 161 -5.84 -1.23 8.95
N ARG A 162 -5.88 -0.64 7.75
CA ARG A 162 -4.73 0.04 7.16
C ARG A 162 -4.91 1.55 7.25
N LYS A 163 -4.12 2.17 8.12
CA LYS A 163 -3.99 3.62 8.20
C LYS A 163 -3.20 4.14 7.00
N ILE A 164 -3.38 5.42 6.71
CA ILE A 164 -2.58 6.06 5.67
C ILE A 164 -1.13 6.18 6.11
N GLN A 165 -0.20 5.92 5.19
CA GLN A 165 1.23 5.96 5.46
C GLN A 165 2.03 6.49 4.27
N ASP A 166 3.29 6.80 4.50
CA ASP A 166 4.22 7.21 3.44
C ASP A 166 4.30 6.14 2.35
N GLY A 167 4.24 6.58 1.10
CA GLY A 167 4.25 5.69 -0.06
C GLY A 167 2.87 5.29 -0.59
N ASP A 168 1.79 5.53 0.16
CA ASP A 168 0.43 5.32 -0.33
C ASP A 168 0.07 6.34 -1.41
N LYS A 169 -0.77 5.93 -2.35
CA LYS A 169 -1.18 6.75 -3.48
C LYS A 169 -2.52 7.42 -3.23
N LEU A 170 -2.54 8.73 -3.39
CA LEU A 170 -3.73 9.56 -3.33
C LEU A 170 -4.07 10.15 -4.70
N ALA A 171 -5.31 10.52 -4.89
CA ALA A 171 -5.75 11.25 -6.07
C ALA A 171 -6.95 12.15 -5.76
N GLY A 172 -7.11 13.21 -6.56
CA GLY A 172 -8.35 13.96 -6.66
C GLY A 172 -9.25 13.40 -7.77
N ARG A 173 -10.25 14.20 -8.17
CA ARG A 173 -11.22 13.86 -9.24
C ARG A 173 -10.81 14.35 -10.63
N HIS A 174 -9.64 15.01 -10.78
CA HIS A 174 -9.19 15.70 -11.99
C HIS A 174 -7.96 15.08 -12.64
N GLY A 175 -7.71 13.78 -12.39
CA GLY A 175 -6.51 13.11 -12.88
C GLY A 175 -5.22 13.50 -12.14
N ASN A 176 -5.32 14.29 -11.09
CA ASN A 176 -4.23 14.64 -10.19
C ASN A 176 -3.99 13.48 -9.22
N LYS A 177 -2.87 12.84 -9.38
CA LYS A 177 -2.44 11.69 -8.57
C LYS A 177 -1.05 11.95 -8.01
N GLY A 178 -0.83 11.47 -6.81
CA GLY A 178 0.48 11.60 -6.17
C GLY A 178 0.71 10.53 -5.11
N VAL A 179 1.93 10.44 -4.65
CA VAL A 179 2.35 9.51 -3.60
C VAL A 179 2.70 10.32 -2.37
N ILE A 180 2.32 9.85 -1.20
CA ILE A 180 2.66 10.50 0.06
C ILE A 180 4.18 10.43 0.25
N GLY A 181 4.82 11.59 0.26
CA GLY A 181 6.26 11.72 0.46
C GLY A 181 6.63 11.88 1.93
N LYS A 182 5.76 12.52 2.70
CA LYS A 182 6.00 12.75 4.13
C LYS A 182 4.71 13.03 4.88
N ILE A 183 4.62 12.56 6.11
CA ILE A 183 3.59 12.92 7.08
C ILE A 183 4.25 13.79 8.14
N LEU A 184 3.74 15.00 8.33
CA LEU A 184 4.25 15.98 9.29
C LEU A 184 3.36 16.02 10.55
N PRO A 185 3.95 16.28 11.72
CA PRO A 185 3.19 16.63 12.90
C PRO A 185 2.24 17.79 12.62
N THR A 186 1.08 17.81 13.27
CA THR A 186 0.05 18.82 13.03
C THR A 186 0.54 20.24 13.33
N GLU A 187 1.38 20.39 14.36
CA GLU A 187 2.00 21.64 14.77
C GLU A 187 3.01 22.21 13.74
N ASP A 188 3.62 21.34 12.92
CA ASP A 188 4.57 21.76 11.88
C ASP A 188 3.90 22.15 10.57
N MET A 189 2.61 21.83 10.43
CA MET A 189 1.84 22.16 9.23
C MET A 189 1.57 23.66 9.15
N PRO A 190 1.54 24.24 7.93
CA PRO A 190 1.03 25.60 7.73
C PRO A 190 -0.37 25.75 8.31
N PHE A 191 -0.68 26.91 8.85
CA PHE A 191 -1.99 27.17 9.44
C PHE A 191 -2.57 28.51 8.98
N LEU A 192 -3.90 28.59 8.99
CA LEU A 192 -4.69 29.79 8.69
C LEU A 192 -4.63 30.80 9.86
N PRO A 193 -5.02 32.05 9.65
CA PRO A 193 -5.03 33.08 10.70
C PRO A 193 -5.83 32.69 11.96
N ASP A 194 -6.84 31.87 11.82
CA ASP A 194 -7.65 31.34 12.93
C ASP A 194 -6.97 30.14 13.68
N GLY A 195 -5.77 29.77 13.28
CA GLY A 195 -5.04 28.63 13.85
C GLY A 195 -5.40 27.26 13.26
N THR A 196 -6.29 27.18 12.26
CA THR A 196 -6.65 25.91 11.61
C THR A 196 -5.48 25.38 10.77
N PRO A 197 -4.90 24.20 11.08
CA PRO A 197 -3.81 23.64 10.29
C PRO A 197 -4.32 23.08 8.97
N VAL A 198 -3.48 23.14 7.93
CA VAL A 198 -3.75 22.55 6.63
C VAL A 198 -3.59 21.02 6.72
N ASP A 199 -4.44 20.28 6.02
CA ASP A 199 -4.42 18.82 6.02
C ASP A 199 -3.45 18.23 5.00
N ILE A 200 -3.32 18.89 3.85
CA ILE A 200 -2.54 18.39 2.72
C ILE A 200 -1.86 19.54 1.98
N ILE A 201 -0.61 19.34 1.59
CA ILE A 201 0.16 20.31 0.79
C ILE A 201 0.46 19.68 -0.57
N LEU A 202 0.00 20.34 -1.63
CA LEU A 202 0.22 19.94 -3.02
C LEU A 202 1.21 20.89 -3.71
N ASN A 203 1.99 20.34 -4.64
CA ASN A 203 2.95 21.12 -5.41
C ASN A 203 2.26 21.97 -6.49
N THR A 204 2.58 23.24 -6.55
CA THR A 204 2.11 24.18 -7.57
C THR A 204 2.51 23.77 -9.00
N HIS A 205 3.70 23.19 -9.19
CA HIS A 205 4.22 22.84 -10.52
C HIS A 205 3.43 21.72 -11.21
N GLY A 206 2.68 20.92 -10.45
CA GLY A 206 1.87 19.83 -11.01
C GLY A 206 0.64 20.31 -11.78
N VAL A 207 0.18 21.56 -11.57
CA VAL A 207 -1.05 22.08 -12.14
C VAL A 207 -0.83 22.67 -13.55
N PRO A 208 0.08 23.65 -13.79
CA PRO A 208 0.19 24.31 -15.08
C PRO A 208 0.59 23.35 -16.20
N ARG A 209 1.54 22.46 -15.96
CA ARG A 209 2.04 21.54 -16.97
C ARG A 209 1.03 20.46 -17.40
N ARG A 210 0.01 20.18 -16.57
CA ARG A 210 -1.05 19.19 -16.88
C ARG A 210 -2.37 19.80 -17.26
N MET A 211 -2.50 21.10 -17.10
CA MET A 211 -3.69 21.89 -17.52
C MET A 211 -5.01 21.37 -16.93
N ASN A 212 -4.98 20.65 -15.80
CA ASN A 212 -6.16 20.19 -15.08
C ASN A 212 -6.66 21.24 -14.10
N ILE A 213 -7.09 22.38 -14.64
CA ILE A 213 -7.51 23.56 -13.89
C ILE A 213 -8.73 23.28 -13.00
N GLY A 214 -9.53 22.28 -13.35
CA GLY A 214 -10.70 21.89 -12.56
C GLY A 214 -10.39 21.63 -11.07
N GLN A 215 -9.18 21.19 -10.72
CA GLN A 215 -8.77 21.01 -9.33
C GLN A 215 -8.70 22.35 -8.55
N ILE A 216 -8.29 23.42 -9.21
CA ILE A 216 -8.25 24.76 -8.60
C ILE A 216 -9.67 25.28 -8.40
N LEU A 217 -10.52 25.14 -9.42
CA LEU A 217 -11.93 25.55 -9.33
C LEU A 217 -12.65 24.75 -8.22
N GLU A 218 -12.38 23.45 -8.11
CA GLU A 218 -12.90 22.62 -7.00
C GLU A 218 -12.44 23.11 -5.64
N THR A 219 -11.16 23.47 -5.50
CA THR A 219 -10.59 23.98 -4.24
C THR A 219 -11.29 25.27 -3.80
N HIS A 220 -11.51 26.19 -4.73
CA HIS A 220 -12.22 27.43 -4.44
C HIS A 220 -13.69 27.18 -4.09
N LEU A 221 -14.39 26.37 -4.86
CA LEU A 221 -15.80 26.04 -4.59
C LEU A 221 -15.94 25.27 -3.26
N GLY A 222 -14.98 24.40 -2.95
CA GLY A 222 -14.92 23.70 -1.68
C GLY A 222 -14.75 24.65 -0.48
N TRP A 223 -13.96 25.72 -0.64
CA TRP A 223 -13.86 26.77 0.38
C TRP A 223 -15.19 27.49 0.56
N ILE A 224 -15.84 27.91 -0.55
CA ILE A 224 -17.15 28.57 -0.51
C ILE A 224 -18.17 27.71 0.24
N GLY A 225 -18.27 26.42 -0.08
CA GLY A 225 -19.18 25.50 0.60
C GLY A 225 -18.88 25.32 2.08
N LYS A 226 -17.61 25.34 2.46
CA LYS A 226 -17.19 25.21 3.86
C LYS A 226 -17.45 26.47 4.67
N ALA A 227 -17.10 27.63 4.12
CA ALA A 227 -17.29 28.94 4.80
C ALA A 227 -18.75 29.37 4.82
N GLY A 228 -19.54 28.98 3.82
CA GLY A 228 -20.83 29.56 3.54
C GLY A 228 -20.70 30.92 2.83
N TRP A 229 -21.78 31.46 2.29
CA TRP A 229 -21.79 32.72 1.56
C TRP A 229 -23.12 33.46 1.71
N ASN A 230 -23.09 34.74 1.45
CA ASN A 230 -24.28 35.58 1.36
C ASN A 230 -24.04 36.65 0.30
N VAL A 231 -24.80 36.59 -0.80
CA VAL A 231 -24.71 37.57 -1.88
C VAL A 231 -25.43 38.83 -1.47
N ASP A 232 -24.70 39.97 -1.46
CA ASP A 232 -25.29 41.26 -1.23
C ASP A 232 -26.22 41.63 -2.39
N VAL A 233 -27.50 41.64 -2.12
CA VAL A 233 -28.54 42.16 -2.99
C VAL A 233 -28.78 43.60 -2.63
N ALA A 234 -28.74 44.49 -3.62
CA ALA A 234 -29.02 45.91 -3.38
C ALA A 234 -30.38 46.11 -2.70
N GLY A 235 -30.53 47.19 -1.93
CA GLY A 235 -31.78 47.45 -1.21
C GLY A 235 -33.03 47.62 -2.08
N ASP A 236 -32.86 47.76 -3.39
CA ASP A 236 -33.92 47.76 -4.40
C ASP A 236 -34.22 46.35 -4.96
N GLY A 237 -33.54 45.31 -4.47
CA GLY A 237 -33.68 43.94 -4.91
C GLY A 237 -32.88 43.58 -6.18
N THR A 238 -32.03 44.50 -6.68
CA THR A 238 -31.19 44.19 -7.83
C THR A 238 -30.00 43.28 -7.42
N ARG A 239 -29.77 42.23 -8.22
CA ARG A 239 -28.64 41.32 -8.05
C ARG A 239 -27.41 41.83 -8.77
N PRO A 240 -26.21 41.58 -8.26
CA PRO A 240 -24.98 41.79 -9.02
C PRO A 240 -25.03 41.07 -10.38
N ASP A 241 -24.39 41.61 -11.40
CA ASP A 241 -24.43 41.07 -12.77
C ASP A 241 -24.05 39.59 -12.85
N TRP A 242 -23.04 39.18 -12.09
CA TRP A 242 -22.60 37.79 -12.02
C TRP A 242 -23.62 36.84 -11.33
N ALA A 243 -24.50 37.36 -10.48
CA ALA A 243 -25.47 36.60 -9.71
C ALA A 243 -26.86 36.54 -10.38
N GLN A 244 -27.07 37.20 -11.52
CA GLN A 244 -28.39 37.28 -12.17
C GLN A 244 -28.93 35.90 -12.59
N ALA A 245 -28.04 34.98 -12.97
CA ALA A 245 -28.40 33.63 -13.39
C ALA A 245 -28.54 32.64 -12.21
N LEU A 246 -28.16 33.01 -10.99
CA LEU A 246 -28.24 32.14 -9.83
C LEU A 246 -29.70 31.95 -9.37
N PRO A 247 -30.13 30.72 -9.04
CA PRO A 247 -31.39 30.48 -8.34
C PRO A 247 -31.45 31.25 -6.99
N GLU A 248 -32.65 31.61 -6.53
CA GLU A 248 -32.81 32.32 -5.26
C GLU A 248 -32.24 31.53 -4.08
N GLU A 249 -32.31 30.24 -4.10
CA GLU A 249 -31.78 29.32 -3.09
C GLU A 249 -30.25 29.37 -3.00
N MET A 250 -29.56 29.86 -4.04
CA MET A 250 -28.11 29.98 -4.08
C MET A 250 -27.57 31.39 -3.75
N LEU A 251 -28.45 32.34 -3.41
CA LEU A 251 -28.01 33.67 -2.99
C LEU A 251 -27.40 33.71 -1.58
N GLY A 252 -27.63 32.70 -0.79
CA GLY A 252 -27.01 32.55 0.52
C GLY A 252 -27.10 31.13 1.03
N ALA A 253 -26.04 30.67 1.67
CA ALA A 253 -26.01 29.37 2.30
C ALA A 253 -25.16 29.39 3.58
N PRO A 254 -25.53 28.66 4.61
CA PRO A 254 -24.74 28.54 5.83
C PRO A 254 -23.43 27.82 5.59
N ALA A 255 -22.53 27.91 6.57
CA ALA A 255 -21.31 27.11 6.57
C ALA A 255 -21.61 25.59 6.49
N ASP A 256 -20.69 24.83 5.93
CA ASP A 256 -20.81 23.38 5.70
C ASP A 256 -21.92 22.98 4.71
N SER A 257 -22.24 23.85 3.76
CA SER A 257 -23.22 23.58 2.71
C SER A 257 -22.65 22.67 1.61
N ASN A 258 -23.50 21.72 1.17
CA ASN A 258 -23.16 20.85 0.04
C ASN A 258 -23.52 21.53 -1.28
N ILE A 259 -22.58 21.53 -2.22
CA ILE A 259 -22.76 22.10 -3.55
C ILE A 259 -22.70 20.98 -4.58
N ALA A 260 -23.68 20.93 -5.48
CA ALA A 260 -23.69 20.01 -6.62
C ALA A 260 -23.36 20.77 -7.92
N THR A 261 -22.47 20.19 -8.71
CA THR A 261 -22.11 20.68 -10.05
C THR A 261 -22.39 19.58 -11.06
N PRO A 262 -23.60 19.50 -11.65
CA PRO A 262 -23.94 18.50 -12.67
C PRO A 262 -23.02 18.60 -13.89
N VAL A 263 -22.87 17.48 -14.61
CA VAL A 263 -22.06 17.43 -15.84
C VAL A 263 -22.64 18.37 -16.88
N PHE A 264 -21.79 19.23 -17.48
CA PHE A 264 -22.13 20.30 -18.43
C PHE A 264 -23.04 21.42 -17.88
N ASP A 265 -23.31 21.44 -16.59
CA ASP A 265 -24.07 22.50 -15.91
C ASP A 265 -23.36 22.88 -14.59
N GLY A 266 -22.09 23.22 -14.68
CA GLY A 266 -21.25 23.62 -13.58
C GLY A 266 -21.28 25.12 -13.33
N ALA A 267 -20.57 25.55 -12.26
CA ALA A 267 -20.41 26.96 -11.95
C ALA A 267 -19.57 27.67 -13.02
N ARG A 268 -19.97 28.89 -13.38
CA ARG A 268 -19.19 29.77 -14.27
C ARG A 268 -18.08 30.43 -13.48
N GLU A 269 -17.02 30.85 -14.15
CA GLU A 269 -15.87 31.52 -13.53
C GLU A 269 -16.29 32.82 -12.79
N GLU A 270 -17.16 33.60 -13.42
CA GLU A 270 -17.68 34.85 -12.83
C GLU A 270 -18.52 34.58 -11.58
N GLU A 271 -19.34 33.56 -11.57
CA GLU A 271 -20.14 33.13 -10.43
C GLU A 271 -19.24 32.65 -9.28
N LEU A 272 -18.20 31.87 -9.59
CA LEU A 272 -17.26 31.39 -8.61
C LEU A 272 -16.47 32.52 -7.93
N THR A 273 -15.96 33.48 -8.72
CA THR A 273 -15.23 34.64 -8.22
C THR A 273 -16.14 35.54 -7.36
N GLY A 274 -17.38 35.75 -7.83
CA GLY A 274 -18.37 36.51 -7.08
C GLY A 274 -18.77 35.84 -5.77
N LEU A 275 -18.93 34.52 -5.75
CA LEU A 275 -19.21 33.76 -4.52
C LEU A 275 -18.04 33.80 -3.55
N LEU A 276 -16.78 33.73 -4.04
CA LEU A 276 -15.60 33.86 -3.18
C LEU A 276 -15.58 35.22 -2.44
N SER A 277 -15.93 36.28 -3.15
CA SER A 277 -16.02 37.62 -2.52
C SER A 277 -17.16 37.75 -1.52
N SER A 278 -18.16 36.88 -1.61
CA SER A 278 -19.37 36.85 -0.77
C SER A 278 -19.30 35.83 0.36
N THR A 279 -18.15 35.18 0.59
CA THR A 279 -17.98 34.16 1.66
C THR A 279 -18.14 34.81 3.03
N LEU A 280 -18.75 34.04 3.95
CA LEU A 280 -18.97 34.49 5.31
C LEU A 280 -17.64 34.60 6.07
N PRO A 281 -17.49 35.62 6.94
CA PRO A 281 -16.32 35.78 7.78
C PRO A 281 -16.26 34.65 8.84
N ASN A 282 -15.06 34.42 9.39
CA ASN A 282 -14.86 33.56 10.54
C ASN A 282 -15.49 34.12 11.83
N ARG A 283 -15.28 33.42 12.95
CA ARG A 283 -15.78 33.84 14.27
C ARG A 283 -15.25 35.22 14.73
N ASP A 284 -14.08 35.62 14.22
CA ASP A 284 -13.40 36.89 14.54
C ASP A 284 -13.84 38.02 13.61
N GLY A 285 -14.70 37.75 12.66
CA GLY A 285 -15.21 38.69 11.69
C GLY A 285 -14.29 38.92 10.49
N GLU A 286 -13.29 38.11 10.28
CA GLU A 286 -12.32 38.20 9.19
C GLU A 286 -12.59 37.16 8.10
N ARG A 287 -12.46 37.56 6.83
CA ARG A 287 -12.44 36.61 5.71
C ARG A 287 -11.02 36.08 5.56
N MET A 288 -10.87 34.77 5.74
CA MET A 288 -9.56 34.10 5.70
C MET A 288 -9.01 33.90 4.28
N VAL A 289 -9.90 33.77 3.30
CA VAL A 289 -9.55 33.64 1.88
C VAL A 289 -10.01 34.88 1.15
N ASN A 290 -9.14 35.50 0.37
CA ASN A 290 -9.44 36.70 -0.42
C ASN A 290 -10.15 36.32 -1.74
N ASP A 291 -10.51 37.35 -2.53
CA ASP A 291 -11.28 37.21 -3.76
C ASP A 291 -10.57 36.38 -4.84
N ASP A 292 -9.24 36.20 -4.73
CA ASP A 292 -8.43 35.35 -5.62
C ASP A 292 -8.34 33.90 -5.13
N GLY A 293 -9.05 33.54 -4.08
CA GLY A 293 -8.98 32.19 -3.51
C GLY A 293 -7.70 31.88 -2.75
N LYS A 294 -7.00 32.91 -2.27
CA LYS A 294 -5.73 32.80 -1.53
C LYS A 294 -5.89 33.24 -0.10
N ALA A 295 -5.12 32.62 0.78
CA ALA A 295 -5.04 32.98 2.20
C ALA A 295 -3.60 33.26 2.60
N THR A 296 -3.42 34.11 3.61
CA THR A 296 -2.15 34.25 4.29
C THR A 296 -1.98 33.07 5.23
N LEU A 297 -0.98 32.24 4.97
CA LEU A 297 -0.63 31.11 5.83
C LEU A 297 0.58 31.45 6.69
N PHE A 298 0.64 30.83 7.85
CA PHE A 298 1.75 30.91 8.80
C PHE A 298 2.49 29.58 8.85
N ASP A 299 3.81 29.64 8.97
CA ASP A 299 4.63 28.43 9.14
C ASP A 299 4.45 27.87 10.56
N GLY A 300 4.04 26.62 10.69
CA GLY A 300 3.82 25.96 11.98
C GLY A 300 5.06 25.90 12.86
N ARG A 301 6.26 25.89 12.28
CA ARG A 301 7.52 25.80 13.01
C ARG A 301 8.03 27.15 13.52
N SER A 302 7.90 28.21 12.73
CA SER A 302 8.40 29.54 13.09
C SER A 302 7.32 30.47 13.59
N GLY A 303 6.06 30.23 13.23
CA GLY A 303 4.93 31.12 13.49
C GLY A 303 4.92 32.38 12.60
N GLU A 304 5.84 32.49 11.65
CA GLU A 304 5.92 33.64 10.75
C GLU A 304 5.02 33.45 9.52
N PRO A 305 4.43 34.54 8.99
CA PRO A 305 3.64 34.43 7.77
C PRO A 305 4.53 34.14 6.55
N PHE A 306 4.01 33.36 5.62
CA PHE A 306 4.66 33.19 4.33
C PHE A 306 4.67 34.49 3.53
N PRO A 307 5.73 34.76 2.73
CA PRO A 307 5.89 36.03 2.03
C PRO A 307 4.82 36.29 0.98
N TYR A 308 4.15 35.24 0.49
CA TYR A 308 3.09 35.35 -0.51
C TYR A 308 1.84 34.59 -0.07
N PRO A 309 0.64 35.10 -0.38
CA PRO A 309 -0.59 34.37 -0.10
C PRO A 309 -0.67 33.08 -0.94
N VAL A 310 -1.21 32.04 -0.33
CA VAL A 310 -1.27 30.67 -0.85
C VAL A 310 -2.71 30.34 -1.24
N ALA A 311 -2.90 29.61 -2.35
CA ALA A 311 -4.21 29.08 -2.72
C ALA A 311 -4.62 27.99 -1.73
N VAL A 312 -5.74 28.21 -1.04
CA VAL A 312 -6.26 27.33 0.01
C VAL A 312 -7.74 27.07 -0.21
N GLY A 313 -8.17 25.86 0.06
CA GLY A 313 -9.56 25.47 0.01
C GLY A 313 -9.76 23.99 0.26
N TYR A 314 -10.95 23.49 0.03
CA TYR A 314 -11.28 22.10 0.26
C TYR A 314 -11.34 21.32 -1.07
N MET A 315 -10.70 20.18 -1.11
CA MET A 315 -10.69 19.26 -2.25
C MET A 315 -11.05 17.85 -1.78
N TYR A 316 -11.80 17.13 -2.60
CA TYR A 316 -12.13 15.73 -2.34
C TYR A 316 -10.96 14.84 -2.72
N ILE A 317 -10.32 14.24 -1.73
CA ILE A 317 -9.15 13.38 -1.89
C ILE A 317 -9.54 11.92 -1.69
N LEU A 318 -9.10 11.08 -2.60
CA LEU A 318 -9.34 9.65 -2.64
C LEU A 318 -8.06 8.89 -2.31
N LYS A 319 -8.15 7.91 -1.41
CA LYS A 319 -7.11 6.90 -1.20
C LYS A 319 -7.27 5.82 -2.28
N LEU A 320 -6.24 5.61 -3.08
CA LEU A 320 -6.26 4.59 -4.13
C LEU A 320 -5.82 3.24 -3.57
N HIS A 321 -6.30 2.15 -4.20
CA HIS A 321 -5.93 0.78 -3.82
C HIS A 321 -4.53 0.38 -4.30
N HIS A 322 -3.61 1.34 -4.32
CA HIS A 322 -2.18 1.17 -4.59
C HIS A 322 -1.39 1.45 -3.32
N LEU A 323 -1.61 0.59 -2.32
CA LEU A 323 -0.99 0.73 -1.01
C LEU A 323 0.45 0.20 -1.04
N VAL A 324 1.33 0.85 -0.30
CA VAL A 324 2.75 0.49 -0.25
C VAL A 324 2.96 -0.91 0.33
N ASP A 325 2.16 -1.32 1.32
CA ASP A 325 2.27 -2.63 1.97
C ASP A 325 2.07 -3.80 0.99
N ASP A 326 1.21 -3.61 -0.01
CA ASP A 326 0.96 -4.62 -1.04
C ASP A 326 2.11 -4.72 -2.06
N LYS A 327 2.97 -3.72 -2.14
CA LYS A 327 4.04 -3.59 -3.15
C LYS A 327 5.44 -3.76 -2.58
N ILE A 328 5.65 -3.45 -1.30
CA ILE A 328 6.94 -3.62 -0.65
C ILE A 328 7.31 -5.09 -0.63
N HIS A 329 8.50 -5.42 -1.09
CA HIS A 329 8.97 -6.78 -1.16
C HIS A 329 10.50 -6.83 -1.07
N ALA A 330 11.01 -7.80 -0.30
CA ALA A 330 12.42 -8.10 -0.19
C ALA A 330 12.63 -9.60 -0.19
N ARG A 331 13.79 -10.03 -0.68
CA ARG A 331 14.18 -11.44 -0.73
C ARG A 331 15.66 -11.58 -0.43
N SER A 332 16.01 -12.56 0.38
CA SER A 332 17.38 -13.07 0.48
C SER A 332 17.52 -14.38 -0.30
N THR A 333 16.83 -15.43 0.13
CA THR A 333 16.72 -16.72 -0.52
C THR A 333 15.25 -17.09 -0.68
N GLY A 334 14.91 -17.88 -1.68
CA GLY A 334 13.53 -18.29 -1.92
C GLY A 334 13.42 -19.32 -3.04
N PRO A 335 12.25 -19.53 -3.62
CA PRO A 335 12.04 -20.52 -4.66
C PRO A 335 12.72 -20.15 -5.97
N TYR A 336 13.15 -21.17 -6.70
CA TYR A 336 13.81 -21.07 -8.00
C TYR A 336 13.01 -21.83 -9.06
N SER A 337 13.13 -21.40 -10.31
CA SER A 337 12.54 -22.11 -11.44
C SER A 337 13.18 -23.50 -11.60
N MET A 338 12.39 -24.51 -11.91
CA MET A 338 12.88 -25.88 -12.08
C MET A 338 13.81 -26.03 -13.30
N ILE A 339 13.56 -25.31 -14.39
CA ILE A 339 14.30 -25.45 -15.64
C ILE A 339 15.54 -24.57 -15.62
N THR A 340 15.36 -23.27 -15.43
CA THR A 340 16.45 -22.27 -15.51
C THR A 340 17.27 -22.14 -14.24
N GLN A 341 16.78 -22.64 -13.10
CA GLN A 341 17.38 -22.47 -11.77
C GLN A 341 17.58 -20.99 -11.36
N GLN A 342 16.85 -20.10 -11.99
CA GLN A 342 16.85 -18.68 -11.64
C GLN A 342 15.78 -18.39 -10.60
N PRO A 343 15.92 -17.33 -9.77
CA PRO A 343 14.87 -16.89 -8.87
C PRO A 343 13.56 -16.63 -9.61
N LEU A 344 12.44 -17.04 -9.02
CA LEU A 344 11.12 -16.69 -9.55
C LEU A 344 10.89 -15.17 -9.48
N GLY A 345 9.97 -14.64 -10.26
CA GLY A 345 9.55 -13.25 -10.24
C GLY A 345 8.26 -13.04 -9.46
N GLY A 346 8.05 -11.81 -8.97
CA GLY A 346 6.81 -11.40 -8.33
C GLY A 346 6.78 -11.61 -6.81
N LYS A 347 6.06 -10.73 -6.10
CA LYS A 347 5.92 -10.76 -4.64
C LYS A 347 5.19 -12.03 -4.16
N ALA A 348 4.15 -12.44 -4.87
CA ALA A 348 3.34 -13.61 -4.50
C ALA A 348 4.11 -14.93 -4.47
N GLN A 349 5.13 -15.09 -5.33
CA GLN A 349 6.01 -16.24 -5.36
C GLN A 349 7.27 -16.08 -4.52
N PHE A 350 7.34 -15.06 -3.68
CA PHE A 350 8.57 -14.69 -2.96
C PHE A 350 9.77 -14.59 -3.91
N GLY A 351 9.55 -13.91 -5.03
CA GLY A 351 10.50 -13.79 -6.12
C GLY A 351 11.54 -12.69 -5.94
N GLY A 352 12.55 -12.70 -6.81
CA GLY A 352 13.58 -11.67 -6.87
C GLY A 352 13.25 -10.59 -7.90
N GLN A 353 14.05 -9.53 -7.87
CA GLN A 353 13.99 -8.46 -8.86
C GLN A 353 14.62 -8.91 -10.17
N ARG A 354 14.10 -8.41 -11.28
CA ARG A 354 14.68 -8.65 -12.59
C ARG A 354 15.88 -7.71 -12.82
N PHE A 355 17.03 -8.29 -13.04
CA PHE A 355 18.21 -7.57 -13.50
C PHE A 355 18.29 -7.67 -15.03
N GLY A 356 17.79 -6.64 -15.70
CA GLY A 356 17.65 -6.62 -17.17
C GLY A 356 18.93 -6.25 -17.90
N GLU A 357 18.84 -6.18 -19.22
CA GLU A 357 19.97 -5.81 -20.11
C GLU A 357 20.48 -4.39 -19.81
N MET A 358 19.58 -3.43 -19.60
CA MET A 358 19.94 -2.03 -19.32
C MET A 358 20.66 -1.90 -17.96
N GLU A 359 20.27 -2.67 -16.96
CA GLU A 359 20.94 -2.71 -15.65
C GLU A 359 22.36 -3.28 -15.79
N CYS A 360 22.57 -4.28 -16.67
CA CYS A 360 23.91 -4.78 -17.02
C CYS A 360 24.77 -3.67 -17.63
N TRP A 361 24.22 -2.86 -18.52
CA TRP A 361 24.95 -1.71 -19.11
C TRP A 361 25.36 -0.69 -18.07
N ALA A 362 24.47 -0.41 -17.11
CA ALA A 362 24.79 0.49 -16.01
C ALA A 362 25.98 -0.01 -15.17
N MET A 363 26.00 -1.30 -14.83
CA MET A 363 27.10 -1.93 -14.09
C MET A 363 28.43 -1.91 -14.90
N GLN A 364 28.34 -2.11 -16.20
CA GLN A 364 29.51 -1.99 -17.10
C GLN A 364 30.06 -0.55 -17.15
N ALA A 365 29.15 0.43 -17.17
CA ALA A 365 29.55 1.85 -17.16
C ALA A 365 30.25 2.26 -15.87
N TYR A 366 29.88 1.68 -14.72
CA TYR A 366 30.57 1.86 -13.45
C TYR A 366 31.89 1.08 -13.36
N GLY A 367 32.16 0.13 -14.27
CA GLY A 367 33.33 -0.75 -14.20
C GLY A 367 33.26 -1.76 -13.03
N ALA A 368 32.09 -2.02 -12.48
CA ALA A 368 31.88 -2.93 -11.36
C ALA A 368 31.78 -4.40 -11.80
N ALA A 369 32.85 -4.96 -12.32
CA ALA A 369 32.88 -6.29 -12.91
C ALA A 369 32.61 -7.41 -11.90
N TYR A 370 33.14 -7.35 -10.70
CA TYR A 370 32.90 -8.36 -9.67
C TYR A 370 31.47 -8.37 -9.19
N THR A 371 30.86 -7.21 -9.00
CA THR A 371 29.45 -7.09 -8.63
C THR A 371 28.54 -7.66 -9.71
N LEU A 372 28.83 -7.37 -10.99
CA LEU A 372 28.08 -7.93 -12.11
C LEU A 372 28.22 -9.45 -12.17
N GLN A 373 29.40 -9.98 -11.98
CA GLN A 373 29.67 -11.40 -11.94
C GLN A 373 28.87 -12.10 -10.82
N GLU A 374 28.85 -11.50 -9.63
CA GLU A 374 28.08 -11.98 -8.49
C GLU A 374 26.56 -12.00 -8.77
N LEU A 375 26.03 -10.93 -9.36
CA LEU A 375 24.62 -10.82 -9.74
C LEU A 375 24.19 -11.88 -10.76
N LEU A 376 25.08 -12.25 -11.68
CA LEU A 376 24.80 -13.22 -12.74
C LEU A 376 25.03 -14.68 -12.34
N THR A 377 25.75 -14.94 -11.24
CA THR A 377 26.14 -16.30 -10.81
C THR A 377 25.49 -16.71 -9.51
N ILE A 378 26.12 -16.35 -8.38
CA ILE A 378 25.71 -16.83 -7.05
C ILE A 378 24.34 -16.30 -6.61
N LYS A 379 23.92 -15.14 -7.11
CA LYS A 379 22.61 -14.57 -6.87
C LYS A 379 21.54 -15.03 -7.88
N SER A 380 21.90 -15.80 -8.90
CA SER A 380 21.01 -16.22 -9.97
C SER A 380 21.02 -17.75 -10.18
N ASP A 381 21.75 -18.25 -11.18
CA ASP A 381 21.61 -19.61 -11.70
C ASP A 381 22.70 -20.60 -11.27
N ASP A 382 23.75 -20.18 -10.59
CA ASP A 382 24.81 -21.06 -10.08
C ASP A 382 24.36 -21.79 -8.81
N VAL A 383 23.83 -23.00 -8.97
CA VAL A 383 23.30 -23.82 -7.87
C VAL A 383 24.39 -24.14 -6.84
N VAL A 384 25.59 -24.55 -7.31
CA VAL A 384 26.71 -24.92 -6.42
C VAL A 384 27.25 -23.70 -5.68
N GLY A 385 27.39 -22.58 -6.38
CA GLY A 385 27.84 -21.30 -5.79
C GLY A 385 26.89 -20.81 -4.72
N ARG A 386 25.58 -20.88 -4.93
CA ARG A 386 24.55 -20.49 -3.93
C ARG A 386 24.68 -21.25 -2.61
N VAL A 387 24.82 -22.59 -2.71
CA VAL A 387 24.94 -23.45 -1.53
C VAL A 387 26.23 -23.14 -0.76
N LYS A 388 27.35 -22.96 -1.46
CA LYS A 388 28.65 -22.62 -0.84
C LYS A 388 28.63 -21.26 -0.14
N VAL A 389 27.99 -20.27 -0.75
CA VAL A 389 27.85 -18.95 -0.14
C VAL A 389 26.99 -19.00 1.12
N TYR A 390 25.86 -19.71 1.07
CA TYR A 390 25.02 -19.89 2.25
C TYR A 390 25.77 -20.60 3.38
N GLU A 391 26.50 -21.67 3.05
CA GLU A 391 27.33 -22.42 4.00
C GLU A 391 28.41 -21.52 4.64
N ALA A 392 29.12 -20.72 3.84
CA ALA A 392 30.13 -19.78 4.30
C ALA A 392 29.54 -18.72 5.27
N ILE A 393 28.35 -18.17 4.94
CA ILE A 393 27.67 -17.20 5.82
C ILE A 393 27.30 -17.83 7.15
N VAL A 394 26.73 -19.05 7.15
CA VAL A 394 26.34 -19.78 8.38
C VAL A 394 27.56 -20.10 9.24
N LYS A 395 28.68 -20.47 8.64
CA LYS A 395 29.95 -20.79 9.33
C LYS A 395 30.75 -19.54 9.75
N GLY A 396 30.41 -18.36 9.22
CA GLY A 396 31.19 -17.13 9.43
C GLY A 396 32.53 -17.11 8.67
N GLU A 397 32.65 -17.89 7.59
CA GLU A 397 33.80 -17.96 6.71
C GLU A 397 33.72 -16.91 5.59
N ASN A 398 34.85 -16.67 4.90
CA ASN A 398 34.89 -15.79 3.76
C ASN A 398 34.04 -16.36 2.60
N ILE A 399 33.27 -15.49 1.95
CA ILE A 399 32.47 -15.85 0.79
C ILE A 399 33.40 -16.26 -0.36
N PRO A 400 33.18 -17.40 -1.01
CA PRO A 400 33.97 -17.87 -2.15
C PRO A 400 33.81 -16.94 -3.36
N GLU A 401 34.83 -16.87 -4.21
CA GLU A 401 34.75 -16.10 -5.45
C GLU A 401 33.68 -16.65 -6.39
N PRO A 402 32.91 -15.77 -7.07
CA PRO A 402 31.90 -16.16 -8.05
C PRO A 402 32.52 -16.92 -9.24
N GLY A 403 31.80 -17.90 -9.75
CA GLY A 403 32.19 -18.65 -10.93
C GLY A 403 31.77 -18.00 -12.26
N ILE A 404 31.63 -18.83 -13.28
CA ILE A 404 31.12 -18.42 -14.60
C ILE A 404 29.61 -18.70 -14.66
N PRO A 405 28.79 -17.79 -15.25
CA PRO A 405 27.35 -18.00 -15.42
C PRO A 405 27.04 -19.33 -16.15
N GLU A 406 26.05 -20.06 -15.67
CA GLU A 406 25.66 -21.34 -16.28
C GLU A 406 25.13 -21.17 -17.70
N SER A 407 24.39 -20.08 -17.97
CA SER A 407 23.94 -19.72 -19.31
C SER A 407 25.10 -19.50 -20.30
N PHE A 408 26.23 -18.96 -19.83
CA PHE A 408 27.45 -18.83 -20.66
C PHE A 408 28.10 -20.17 -20.95
N LYS A 409 28.09 -21.10 -20.01
CA LYS A 409 28.58 -22.47 -20.24
C LYS A 409 27.75 -23.19 -21.30
N VAL A 410 26.41 -23.03 -21.26
CA VAL A 410 25.51 -23.58 -22.28
C VAL A 410 25.82 -23.00 -23.65
N LEU A 411 25.96 -21.67 -23.76
CA LEU A 411 26.33 -21.00 -25.00
C LEU A 411 27.66 -21.53 -25.58
N LEU A 412 28.67 -21.71 -24.74
CA LEU A 412 29.96 -22.28 -25.18
C LEU A 412 29.79 -23.69 -25.74
N LYS A 413 28.95 -24.52 -25.13
CA LYS A 413 28.69 -25.88 -25.62
C LYS A 413 27.93 -25.89 -26.93
N GLU A 414 26.95 -25.04 -27.11
CA GLU A 414 26.23 -24.88 -28.36
C GLU A 414 27.13 -24.33 -29.50
N LEU A 415 28.05 -23.42 -29.19
CA LEU A 415 29.03 -22.96 -30.19
C LEU A 415 30.09 -23.98 -30.55
N GLN A 416 30.35 -24.97 -29.69
CA GLN A 416 31.27 -26.08 -29.92
C GLN A 416 30.66 -27.26 -30.71
N SER A 417 29.35 -27.39 -30.72
CA SER A 417 28.60 -28.40 -31.46
C SER A 417 28.39 -28.03 -32.92
#